data_da96532d9c27f8e840e179ed1a378e2d
#
_entry.id   da96532d9c27f8e840e179ed1a378e2d
#
_cell.length_a   1.000
_cell.length_b   1.000
_cell.length_c   1.000
_cell.angle_alpha   90.00
_cell.angle_beta   90.00
_cell.angle_gamma   90.00
#
_symmetry.space_group_name_H-M   'P 1'
#
loop_
_entity.id
_entity.type
_entity.pdbx_description
1 polymer ?
#
loop_
_entity_poly.entity_id
_entity_poly.type
_entity_poly.pdbx_seq_one_letter_code
_entity_poly.pdbx_strand_id
1 'polypeptide(L)'
;MANMNFFKEQKEDIIPNQLKWKILIADDEQDVHTLTKTVLKDFEYQGKGIEFISTYNEEETILALQEHSDVAMIFLDVVMDSDDAGLKVAKRIREELNNNLIQIILRTGQAGSAPETDVVVNYAINDYKEKTELTSKKLITTIVTALRSYKTLKSVESSKKGLQQIIDASETFYEKSSNQLLIQGILT
;
A
#
# COMPACT_ATOMS: atom_id res chain seq x y z
N MET A 1 -15.33 23.44 -57.29
CA MET A 1 -14.33 23.61 -56.23
C MET A 1 -15.01 23.28 -54.91
N ALA A 2 -14.77 22.07 -54.40
CA ALA A 2 -15.42 21.58 -53.22
C ALA A 2 -14.44 21.76 -52.01
N ASN A 3 -14.83 22.60 -51.07
CA ASN A 3 -14.12 22.76 -49.83
C ASN A 3 -14.49 21.59 -48.89
N MET A 4 -13.60 20.67 -48.73
CA MET A 4 -13.66 19.64 -47.68
C MET A 4 -13.06 20.22 -46.41
N ASN A 5 -13.91 20.71 -45.53
CA ASN A 5 -13.55 20.97 -44.13
C ASN A 5 -13.40 19.66 -43.39
N PHE A 6 -12.18 19.23 -43.19
CA PHE A 6 -11.87 18.18 -42.24
C PHE A 6 -12.09 18.72 -40.81
N PHE A 7 -13.16 18.26 -40.19
CA PHE A 7 -13.34 18.40 -38.74
C PHE A 7 -12.19 17.67 -38.06
N LYS A 8 -11.25 18.41 -37.51
CA LYS A 8 -10.37 17.90 -36.45
C LYS A 8 -11.26 17.70 -35.23
N GLU A 9 -11.73 16.48 -35.02
CA GLU A 9 -12.12 16.05 -33.71
C GLU A 9 -10.90 16.19 -32.79
N GLN A 10 -10.92 17.21 -31.94
CA GLN A 10 -10.08 17.24 -30.77
C GLN A 10 -10.57 16.08 -29.89
N LYS A 11 -9.83 14.96 -29.95
CA LYS A 11 -9.89 14.00 -28.84
C LYS A 11 -9.45 14.78 -27.62
N GLU A 12 -10.40 15.19 -26.78
CA GLU A 12 -10.12 15.44 -25.38
C GLU A 12 -9.49 14.16 -24.88
N ASP A 13 -8.19 14.19 -24.64
CA ASP A 13 -7.49 13.17 -23.89
C ASP A 13 -8.16 13.16 -22.51
N ILE A 14 -9.09 12.25 -22.31
CA ILE A 14 -9.58 11.85 -21.01
C ILE A 14 -8.34 11.28 -20.33
N ILE A 15 -7.65 12.14 -19.58
CA ILE A 15 -6.56 11.73 -18.69
C ILE A 15 -7.21 10.70 -17.75
N PRO A 16 -6.86 9.41 -17.86
CA PRO A 16 -7.45 8.42 -16.95
C PRO A 16 -7.11 8.91 -15.55
N ASN A 17 -8.11 8.94 -14.67
CA ASN A 17 -8.01 9.28 -13.26
C ASN A 17 -6.72 8.64 -12.73
N GLN A 18 -5.65 9.46 -12.63
CA GLN A 18 -4.32 8.94 -12.36
C GLN A 18 -4.37 8.32 -10.98
N LEU A 19 -4.39 6.99 -10.93
CA LEU A 19 -4.30 6.23 -9.69
C LEU A 19 -3.09 6.76 -8.92
N LYS A 20 -3.35 7.43 -7.80
CA LYS A 20 -2.32 7.99 -6.94
C LYS A 20 -1.78 6.91 -6.01
N TRP A 21 -0.56 7.09 -5.53
CA TRP A 21 -0.03 6.31 -4.43
C TRP A 21 -0.65 6.80 -3.13
N LYS A 22 -1.38 5.97 -2.42
CA LYS A 22 -1.91 6.33 -1.10
C LYS A 22 -0.83 6.13 -0.04
N ILE A 23 -0.54 7.20 0.67
CA ILE A 23 0.42 7.23 1.78
C ILE A 23 -0.31 7.73 3.02
N LEU A 24 -0.30 6.94 4.09
CA LEU A 24 -0.87 7.34 5.36
C LEU A 24 0.21 7.98 6.23
N ILE A 25 -0.14 9.04 6.94
CA ILE A 25 0.69 9.68 7.96
C ILE A 25 -0.08 9.58 9.27
N ALA A 26 0.45 8.82 10.21
CA ALA A 26 -0.08 8.68 11.56
C ALA A 26 0.89 9.34 12.54
N ASP A 27 0.52 10.51 13.04
CA ASP A 27 1.35 11.36 13.91
C ASP A 27 0.43 12.33 14.62
N ASP A 28 0.57 12.55 15.91
CA ASP A 28 -0.28 13.48 16.66
C ASP A 28 0.11 14.95 16.43
N GLU A 29 1.28 15.20 15.86
CA GLU A 29 1.79 16.53 15.55
C GLU A 29 1.35 17.01 14.15
N GLN A 30 0.46 17.99 14.07
CA GLN A 30 -0.02 18.61 12.81
C GLN A 30 1.09 19.13 11.91
N ASP A 31 2.18 19.64 12.50
CA ASP A 31 3.30 20.23 11.76
C ASP A 31 4.05 19.15 10.95
N VAL A 32 4.11 17.94 11.47
CA VAL A 32 4.72 16.78 10.79
C VAL A 32 3.96 16.43 9.51
N HIS A 33 2.63 16.47 9.56
CA HIS A 33 1.77 16.26 8.37
C HIS A 33 2.01 17.36 7.34
N THR A 34 2.00 18.62 7.78
CA THR A 34 2.16 19.79 6.93
C THR A 34 3.52 19.77 6.23
N LEU A 35 4.58 19.51 6.98
CA LEU A 35 5.94 19.42 6.45
C LEU A 35 6.07 18.29 5.43
N THR A 36 5.60 17.10 5.78
CA THR A 36 5.67 15.92 4.89
C THR A 36 4.92 16.17 3.58
N LYS A 37 3.69 16.70 3.65
CA LYS A 37 2.89 17.05 2.47
C LYS A 37 3.53 18.14 1.63
N THR A 38 4.13 19.16 2.25
CA THR A 38 4.80 20.28 1.55
C THR A 38 6.02 19.79 0.77
N VAL A 39 6.85 18.96 1.40
CA VAL A 39 8.07 18.41 0.75
C VAL A 39 7.72 17.52 -0.45
N LEU A 40 6.59 16.86 -0.41
CA LEU A 40 6.18 15.87 -1.40
C LEU A 40 5.09 16.36 -2.36
N LYS A 41 4.74 17.63 -2.32
CA LYS A 41 3.63 18.22 -3.07
C LYS A 41 3.67 17.91 -4.57
N ASP A 42 4.86 18.04 -5.17
CA ASP A 42 5.07 17.84 -6.60
C ASP A 42 5.82 16.53 -6.91
N PHE A 43 5.88 15.62 -5.92
CA PHE A 43 6.57 14.36 -6.08
C PHE A 43 5.69 13.36 -6.84
N GLU A 44 6.28 12.77 -7.87
CA GLU A 44 5.70 11.68 -8.65
C GLU A 44 6.63 10.47 -8.68
N TYR A 45 6.04 9.30 -8.61
CA TYR A 45 6.78 8.05 -8.79
C TYR A 45 6.07 7.16 -9.82
N GLN A 46 6.78 6.81 -10.89
CA GLN A 46 6.26 6.04 -12.03
C GLN A 46 4.99 6.67 -12.66
N GLY A 47 4.98 7.99 -12.83
CA GLY A 47 3.87 8.74 -13.42
C GLY A 47 2.63 8.86 -12.52
N LYS A 48 2.75 8.56 -11.24
CA LYS A 48 1.68 8.68 -10.24
C LYS A 48 2.07 9.64 -9.15
N GLY A 49 1.22 10.63 -8.88
CA GLY A 49 1.34 11.50 -7.72
C GLY A 49 0.98 10.79 -6.43
N ILE A 50 0.97 11.53 -5.32
CA ILE A 50 0.63 11.02 -3.99
C ILE A 50 -0.75 11.53 -3.55
N GLU A 51 -1.48 10.68 -2.87
CA GLU A 51 -2.65 10.99 -2.06
C GLU A 51 -2.32 10.71 -0.61
N PHE A 52 -2.46 11.74 0.24
CA PHE A 52 -2.15 11.61 1.66
C PHE A 52 -3.42 11.41 2.48
N ILE A 53 -3.37 10.42 3.37
CA ILE A 53 -4.34 10.19 4.43
C ILE A 53 -3.68 10.58 5.74
N SER A 54 -4.33 11.41 6.55
CA SER A 54 -3.81 11.86 7.84
C SER A 54 -4.65 11.31 8.97
N THR A 55 -3.98 10.78 9.99
CA THR A 55 -4.56 10.29 11.23
C THR A 55 -3.72 10.74 12.41
N TYR A 56 -4.31 10.90 13.59
CA TYR A 56 -3.68 11.56 14.72
C TYR A 56 -3.60 10.68 15.99
N ASN A 57 -4.17 9.48 15.92
CA ASN A 57 -4.16 8.51 17.01
C ASN A 57 -4.29 7.07 16.48
N GLU A 58 -4.17 6.09 17.39
CA GLU A 58 -4.25 4.67 17.04
C GLU A 58 -5.57 4.31 16.37
N GLU A 59 -6.72 4.69 16.95
CA GLU A 59 -8.03 4.29 16.45
C GLU A 59 -8.33 4.86 15.07
N GLU A 60 -8.07 6.14 14.83
CA GLU A 60 -8.22 6.76 13.51
C GLU A 60 -7.36 6.04 12.47
N THR A 61 -6.15 5.64 12.84
CA THR A 61 -5.22 4.96 11.93
C THR A 61 -5.77 3.60 11.50
N ILE A 62 -6.29 2.82 12.42
CA ILE A 62 -6.88 1.51 12.10
C ILE A 62 -8.14 1.66 11.26
N LEU A 63 -9.02 2.61 11.59
CA LEU A 63 -10.22 2.88 10.79
C LEU A 63 -9.86 3.30 9.36
N ALA A 64 -8.91 4.21 9.20
CA ALA A 64 -8.46 4.63 7.88
C ALA A 64 -7.86 3.47 7.05
N LEU A 65 -7.14 2.55 7.67
CA LEU A 65 -6.59 1.38 7.00
C LEU A 65 -7.65 0.34 6.63
N GLN A 66 -8.75 0.26 7.36
CA GLN A 66 -9.91 -0.57 7.01
C GLN A 66 -10.66 0.01 5.81
N GLU A 67 -10.82 1.34 5.76
CA GLU A 67 -11.47 2.04 4.65
C GLU A 67 -10.62 2.06 3.37
N HIS A 68 -9.29 2.11 3.52
CA HIS A 68 -8.34 2.25 2.43
C HIS A 68 -7.36 1.05 2.37
N SER A 69 -7.84 -0.08 1.89
CA SER A 69 -7.03 -1.31 1.78
C SER A 69 -5.86 -1.24 0.78
N ASP A 70 -5.80 -0.17 -0.02
CA ASP A 70 -4.81 0.09 -1.05
C ASP A 70 -3.70 1.08 -0.63
N VAL A 71 -3.61 1.41 0.67
CA VAL A 71 -2.51 2.20 1.23
C VAL A 71 -1.20 1.47 1.00
N ALA A 72 -0.27 2.14 0.29
CA ALA A 72 1.00 1.54 -0.08
C ALA A 72 2.04 1.59 1.05
N MET A 73 2.03 2.65 1.83
CA MET A 73 2.92 2.82 2.97
C MET A 73 2.31 3.72 4.03
N ILE A 74 2.83 3.58 5.24
CA ILE A 74 2.48 4.42 6.38
C ILE A 74 3.76 5.00 7.00
N PHE A 75 3.77 6.31 7.22
CA PHE A 75 4.65 6.94 8.19
C PHE A 75 3.95 6.90 9.55
N LEU A 76 4.53 6.22 10.49
CA LEU A 76 3.90 5.89 11.75
C LEU A 76 4.76 6.40 12.92
N ASP A 77 4.25 7.36 13.65
CA ASP A 77 4.93 7.79 14.87
C ASP A 77 4.84 6.69 15.93
N VAL A 78 5.91 6.50 16.67
CA VAL A 78 5.96 5.55 17.79
C VAL A 78 5.10 6.03 18.95
N VAL A 79 5.18 7.33 19.25
CA VAL A 79 4.49 7.97 20.39
C VAL A 79 3.37 8.84 19.84
N MET A 80 2.13 8.54 20.22
CA MET A 80 0.95 9.35 19.93
C MET A 80 0.10 9.47 21.20
N ASP A 81 -1.08 8.88 21.23
CA ASP A 81 -1.98 8.80 22.40
C ASP A 81 -1.43 7.88 23.53
N SER A 82 -0.42 7.07 23.23
CA SER A 82 0.40 6.34 24.22
C SER A 82 1.84 6.21 23.75
N ASP A 83 2.77 5.91 24.68
CA ASP A 83 4.21 5.81 24.41
C ASP A 83 4.58 4.70 23.39
N ASP A 84 3.68 3.79 23.13
CA ASP A 84 3.84 2.63 22.25
C ASP A 84 2.72 2.50 21.20
N ALA A 85 1.93 3.55 21.00
CA ALA A 85 0.77 3.54 20.10
C ALA A 85 1.16 3.08 18.68
N GLY A 86 2.24 3.60 18.11
CA GLY A 86 2.70 3.19 16.80
C GLY A 86 3.10 1.71 16.73
N LEU A 87 3.68 1.15 17.78
CA LEU A 87 4.00 -0.28 17.82
C LEU A 87 2.75 -1.15 17.88
N LYS A 88 1.72 -0.70 18.61
CA LYS A 88 0.42 -1.36 18.65
C LYS A 88 -0.25 -1.32 17.28
N VAL A 89 -0.24 -0.17 16.61
CA VAL A 89 -0.75 -0.04 15.24
C VAL A 89 -0.02 -0.99 14.30
N ALA A 90 1.32 -1.04 14.33
CA ALA A 90 2.10 -1.94 13.49
C ALA A 90 1.71 -3.41 13.70
N LYS A 91 1.54 -3.82 14.96
CA LYS A 91 1.04 -5.15 15.33
C LYS A 91 -0.34 -5.42 14.76
N ARG A 92 -1.30 -4.52 14.98
CA ARG A 92 -2.68 -4.64 14.48
C ARG A 92 -2.73 -4.73 12.94
N ILE A 93 -1.90 -3.98 12.23
CA ILE A 93 -1.77 -4.07 10.77
C ILE A 93 -1.42 -5.50 10.32
N ARG A 94 -0.45 -6.15 10.98
CA ARG A 94 0.02 -7.48 10.61
C ARG A 94 -0.90 -8.60 11.09
N GLU A 95 -1.35 -8.54 12.34
CA GLU A 95 -2.09 -9.64 13.00
C GLU A 95 -3.61 -9.53 12.79
N GLU A 96 -4.21 -8.33 12.93
CA GLU A 96 -5.67 -8.17 12.84
C GLU A 96 -6.11 -7.91 11.38
N LEU A 97 -5.45 -6.97 10.69
CA LEU A 97 -5.80 -6.63 9.31
C LEU A 97 -5.16 -7.60 8.28
N ASN A 98 -4.26 -8.50 8.71
CA ASN A 98 -3.51 -9.41 7.84
C ASN A 98 -2.86 -8.71 6.63
N ASN A 99 -2.51 -7.43 6.78
CA ASN A 99 -1.92 -6.64 5.70
C ASN A 99 -0.40 -6.73 5.73
N ASN A 100 0.15 -7.62 4.89
CA ASN A 100 1.58 -7.81 4.73
C ASN A 100 2.16 -7.00 3.56
N LEU A 101 1.34 -6.26 2.81
CA LEU A 101 1.78 -5.47 1.67
C LEU A 101 2.23 -4.07 2.05
N ILE A 102 1.48 -3.42 2.97
CA ILE A 102 1.77 -2.06 3.41
C ILE A 102 3.18 -1.96 4.00
N GLN A 103 3.92 -0.94 3.56
CA GLN A 103 5.26 -0.66 4.06
C GLN A 103 5.16 0.23 5.28
N ILE A 104 5.65 -0.24 6.42
CA ILE A 104 5.63 0.48 7.70
C ILE A 104 6.97 1.15 7.92
N ILE A 105 6.96 2.48 7.99
CA ILE A 105 8.12 3.31 8.30
C ILE A 105 7.86 3.96 9.66
N LEU A 106 8.50 3.46 10.69
CA LEU A 106 8.40 4.08 12.01
C LEU A 106 9.18 5.40 12.06
N ARG A 107 8.60 6.35 12.76
CA ARG A 107 9.21 7.67 13.05
C ARG A 107 9.22 7.89 14.54
N THR A 108 10.27 8.49 15.05
CA THR A 108 10.35 8.87 16.47
C THR A 108 10.97 10.24 16.63
N GLY A 109 10.49 10.99 17.61
CA GLY A 109 11.10 12.25 18.05
C GLY A 109 12.23 12.06 19.04
N GLN A 110 12.41 10.86 19.62
CA GLN A 110 13.40 10.59 20.63
C GLN A 110 14.60 9.84 20.03
N ALA A 111 15.75 10.52 19.98
CA ALA A 111 17.02 9.90 19.59
C ALA A 111 17.36 8.76 20.59
N GLY A 112 17.63 7.57 20.07
CA GLY A 112 17.99 6.41 20.88
C GLY A 112 16.83 5.54 21.36
N SER A 113 15.58 5.90 21.07
CA SER A 113 14.40 5.05 21.34
C SER A 113 14.12 4.07 20.19
N ALA A 114 15.18 3.42 19.70
CA ALA A 114 15.00 2.37 18.69
C ALA A 114 14.12 1.26 19.28
N PRO A 115 13.10 0.79 18.58
CA PRO A 115 12.34 -0.37 19.03
C PRO A 115 13.28 -1.57 19.15
N GLU A 116 13.00 -2.44 20.11
CA GLU A 116 13.77 -3.67 20.27
C GLU A 116 13.83 -4.45 18.95
N THR A 117 14.94 -5.10 18.67
CA THR A 117 15.14 -5.86 17.42
C THR A 117 13.99 -6.82 17.15
N ASP A 118 13.45 -7.45 18.21
CA ASP A 118 12.34 -8.39 18.11
C ASP A 118 11.05 -7.72 17.59
N VAL A 119 10.79 -6.47 17.97
CA VAL A 119 9.64 -5.70 17.49
C VAL A 119 9.77 -5.42 15.99
N VAL A 120 10.95 -5.02 15.54
CA VAL A 120 11.20 -4.76 14.12
C VAL A 120 11.01 -6.01 13.28
N VAL A 121 11.49 -7.15 13.77
CA VAL A 121 11.41 -8.45 13.07
C VAL A 121 9.98 -8.98 13.09
N ASN A 122 9.35 -9.03 14.27
CA ASN A 122 8.03 -9.65 14.44
C ASN A 122 6.90 -8.90 13.73
N TYR A 123 6.98 -7.57 13.67
CA TYR A 123 5.96 -6.75 12.98
C TYR A 123 6.35 -6.37 11.56
N ALA A 124 7.42 -6.96 11.03
CA ALA A 124 7.88 -6.69 9.66
C ALA A 124 7.91 -5.18 9.35
N ILE A 125 8.53 -4.42 10.26
CA ILE A 125 8.76 -2.98 10.08
C ILE A 125 9.81 -2.81 9.00
N ASN A 126 9.52 -1.99 7.99
CA ASN A 126 10.35 -1.87 6.81
C ASN A 126 11.51 -0.89 6.99
N ASP A 127 11.33 0.13 7.82
CA ASP A 127 12.38 1.11 8.14
C ASP A 127 12.05 1.84 9.45
N TYR A 128 13.09 2.38 10.08
CA TYR A 128 13.00 3.19 11.29
C TYR A 128 13.80 4.48 11.10
N LYS A 129 13.19 5.63 11.40
CA LYS A 129 13.78 6.96 11.18
C LYS A 129 13.53 7.89 12.35
N GLU A 130 14.55 8.66 12.73
CA GLU A 130 14.32 9.80 13.61
C GLU A 130 13.61 10.94 12.85
N LYS A 131 12.66 11.63 13.48
CA LYS A 131 11.94 12.76 12.87
C LYS A 131 12.92 13.85 12.38
N THR A 132 14.00 14.07 13.12
CA THR A 132 15.07 15.04 12.79
C THR A 132 15.94 14.63 11.60
N GLU A 133 16.03 13.35 11.29
CA GLU A 133 16.83 12.86 10.17
C GLU A 133 16.15 12.96 8.81
N LEU A 134 14.85 13.19 8.75
CA LEU A 134 14.10 13.22 7.52
C LEU A 134 14.27 14.54 6.76
N THR A 135 15.47 14.75 6.22
CA THR A 135 15.66 15.77 5.19
C THR A 135 14.83 15.40 3.95
N SER A 136 14.46 16.40 3.14
CA SER A 136 13.67 16.19 1.90
C SER A 136 14.25 15.08 1.02
N LYS A 137 15.57 14.98 0.90
CA LYS A 137 16.25 13.94 0.13
C LYS A 137 16.08 12.55 0.74
N LYS A 138 16.26 12.43 2.06
CA LYS A 138 16.08 11.14 2.76
C LYS A 138 14.62 10.70 2.69
N LEU A 139 13.67 11.62 2.86
CA LEU A 139 12.24 11.34 2.75
C LEU A 139 11.86 10.77 1.38
N ILE A 140 12.31 11.40 0.29
CA ILE A 140 12.09 10.92 -1.08
C ILE A 140 12.67 9.51 -1.26
N THR A 141 13.91 9.27 -0.80
CA THR A 141 14.56 7.96 -0.93
C THR A 141 13.78 6.88 -0.18
N THR A 142 13.31 7.16 1.02
CA THR A 142 12.49 6.24 1.83
C THR A 142 11.19 5.89 1.09
N ILE A 143 10.48 6.89 0.57
CA ILE A 143 9.24 6.67 -0.17
C ILE A 143 9.47 5.84 -1.43
N VAL A 144 10.48 6.17 -2.24
CA VAL A 144 10.79 5.40 -3.46
C VAL A 144 11.07 3.93 -3.13
N THR A 145 11.82 3.68 -2.06
CA THR A 145 12.13 2.32 -1.62
C THR A 145 10.87 1.58 -1.16
N ALA A 146 10.06 2.22 -0.34
CA ALA A 146 8.81 1.65 0.16
C ALA A 146 7.81 1.37 -0.98
N LEU A 147 7.58 2.32 -1.88
CA LEU A 147 6.67 2.13 -3.02
C LEU A 147 7.14 1.04 -3.99
N ARG A 148 8.46 0.91 -4.18
CA ARG A 148 9.04 -0.19 -4.97
C ARG A 148 8.75 -1.54 -4.33
N SER A 149 9.00 -1.68 -3.02
CA SER A 149 8.71 -2.90 -2.26
C SER A 149 7.22 -3.25 -2.32
N TYR A 150 6.34 -2.28 -2.04
CA TYR A 150 4.90 -2.49 -2.12
C TYR A 150 4.45 -3.00 -3.49
N LYS A 151 4.92 -2.37 -4.57
CA LYS A 151 4.59 -2.79 -5.94
C LYS A 151 5.04 -4.22 -6.21
N THR A 152 6.26 -4.57 -5.80
CA THR A 152 6.80 -5.92 -5.97
C THR A 152 5.95 -6.95 -5.23
N LEU A 153 5.65 -6.72 -3.95
CA LEU A 153 4.83 -7.62 -3.14
C LEU A 153 3.42 -7.76 -3.73
N LYS A 154 2.81 -6.66 -4.14
CA LYS A 154 1.48 -6.66 -4.77
C LYS A 154 1.46 -7.46 -6.07
N SER A 155 2.51 -7.36 -6.89
CA SER A 155 2.66 -8.14 -8.12
C SER A 155 2.78 -9.64 -7.82
N VAL A 156 3.58 -10.02 -6.83
CA VAL A 156 3.74 -11.43 -6.40
C VAL A 156 2.41 -11.98 -5.87
N GLU A 157 1.71 -11.23 -5.04
CA GLU A 157 0.40 -11.64 -4.52
C GLU A 157 -0.63 -11.83 -5.63
N SER A 158 -0.68 -10.88 -6.60
CA SER A 158 -1.57 -10.99 -7.75
C SER A 158 -1.25 -12.22 -8.62
N SER A 159 0.04 -12.50 -8.86
CA SER A 159 0.47 -13.69 -9.60
C SER A 159 0.10 -14.97 -8.86
N LYS A 160 0.28 -15.02 -7.54
CA LYS A 160 -0.12 -16.16 -6.71
C LYS A 160 -1.63 -16.42 -6.80
N LYS A 161 -2.44 -15.36 -6.68
CA LYS A 161 -3.91 -15.47 -6.82
C LYS A 161 -4.32 -15.98 -8.21
N GLY A 162 -3.68 -15.47 -9.27
CA GLY A 162 -3.93 -15.94 -10.64
C GLY A 162 -3.59 -17.43 -10.84
N LEU A 163 -2.45 -17.88 -10.33
CA LEU A 163 -2.07 -19.30 -10.37
C LEU A 163 -3.06 -20.19 -9.61
N GLN A 164 -3.50 -19.76 -8.42
CA GLN A 164 -4.48 -20.50 -7.64
C GLN A 164 -5.79 -20.67 -8.40
N GLN A 165 -6.28 -19.62 -9.05
CA GLN A 165 -7.50 -19.67 -9.87
C GLN A 165 -7.37 -20.70 -11.03
N ILE A 166 -6.19 -20.79 -11.65
CA ILE A 166 -5.94 -21.78 -12.71
C ILE A 166 -5.96 -23.19 -12.15
N ILE A 167 -5.37 -23.44 -10.98
CA ILE A 167 -5.37 -24.73 -10.30
C ILE A 167 -6.81 -25.14 -9.97
N ASP A 168 -7.57 -24.27 -9.31
CA ASP A 168 -8.96 -24.53 -8.90
C ASP A 168 -9.86 -24.83 -10.12
N ALA A 169 -9.67 -24.10 -11.21
CA ALA A 169 -10.39 -24.34 -12.46
C ALA A 169 -10.02 -25.68 -13.09
N SER A 170 -8.75 -26.08 -13.02
CA SER A 170 -8.27 -27.37 -13.55
C SER A 170 -8.85 -28.54 -12.77
N GLU A 171 -8.89 -28.48 -11.45
CA GLU A 171 -9.49 -29.51 -10.57
C GLU A 171 -10.97 -29.69 -10.90
N THR A 172 -11.72 -28.59 -11.01
CA THR A 172 -13.14 -28.62 -11.39
C THR A 172 -13.36 -29.27 -12.77
N PHE A 173 -12.45 -29.04 -13.71
CA PHE A 173 -12.54 -29.63 -15.05
C PHE A 173 -12.29 -31.15 -15.01
N TYR A 174 -11.29 -31.61 -14.25
CA TYR A 174 -11.02 -33.05 -14.08
C TYR A 174 -12.16 -33.79 -13.40
N GLU A 175 -12.77 -33.22 -12.36
CA GLU A 175 -13.91 -33.81 -11.69
C GLU A 175 -15.12 -33.99 -12.63
N LYS A 176 -15.46 -32.96 -13.41
CA LYS A 176 -16.55 -33.02 -14.39
C LYS A 176 -16.29 -34.07 -15.49
N SER A 177 -15.06 -34.09 -16.01
CA SER A 177 -14.67 -35.07 -17.06
C SER A 177 -14.70 -36.48 -16.53
N SER A 178 -14.24 -36.74 -15.32
CA SER A 178 -14.28 -38.06 -14.68
C SER A 178 -15.72 -38.57 -14.44
N ASN A 179 -16.58 -37.68 -13.93
CA ASN A 179 -18.00 -38.01 -13.72
C ASN A 179 -18.74 -38.29 -15.04
N GLN A 180 -18.40 -37.58 -16.11
CA GLN A 180 -19.02 -37.80 -17.43
C GLN A 180 -18.60 -39.13 -18.04
N LEU A 181 -17.35 -39.54 -17.88
CA LEU A 181 -16.84 -40.87 -18.29
C LEU A 181 -17.48 -42.01 -17.49
N LEU A 182 -17.67 -41.82 -16.18
CA LEU A 182 -18.36 -42.79 -15.32
C LEU A 182 -19.82 -43.02 -15.74
N ILE A 183 -20.55 -41.93 -16.02
CA ILE A 183 -21.96 -42.02 -16.46
C ILE A 183 -22.06 -42.69 -17.83
N GLN A 184 -21.16 -42.42 -18.77
CA GLN A 184 -21.13 -43.08 -20.06
C GLN A 184 -20.80 -44.59 -19.96
N GLY A 185 -19.92 -44.97 -19.02
CA GLY A 185 -19.57 -46.38 -18.80
C GLY A 185 -20.66 -47.22 -18.11
N ILE A 186 -21.62 -46.58 -17.44
CA ILE A 186 -22.76 -47.27 -16.78
C ILE A 186 -23.95 -47.47 -17.75
N LEU A 187 -23.99 -46.70 -18.86
CA LEU A 187 -25.08 -46.73 -19.85
C LEU A 187 -24.77 -47.67 -21.05
N THR A 188 -23.63 -48.37 -21.01
CA THR A 188 -23.27 -49.41 -21.99
C THR A 188 -23.33 -50.79 -21.37
#